data_bd68dad8c822283dd210cf7ce0965aea
#
_entry.id   bd68dad8c822283dd210cf7ce0965aea
#
_cell.length_a   1.000
_cell.length_b   1.000
_cell.length_c   1.000
_cell.angle_alpha   90.00
_cell.angle_beta   90.00
_cell.angle_gamma   90.00
#
_symmetry.space_group_name_H-M   'P 1'
#
loop_
_entity.id
_entity.type
_entity.pdbx_description
1 polymer ?
#
loop_
_entity_poly.entity_id
_entity_poly.type
_entity_poly.pdbx_seq_one_letter_code
_entity_poly.pdbx_strand_id
1 'polypeptide(L)'
;MSFKPLEPNPILAILLAGALFFSLFLRDGHSFPSEPTNLPLGEYATFQPDGDIRRFIGETLHIDISFLWFENAATARVRLYEQDGVIYSTLEAETSGFVGFLTDYRKHYYKATFDIMDNGKRVRSRKFERKVIIGGQEEQTRNIFDYDTHTHWWYREVDGKQIENGSRDIPRNVCFDDILAVFYNFRNGIYGKVDKGTRYTIHTVPEKGVDKIQVHIMNPSEQRDFMSQEGRKNREEFLLKVIIPKEIFHTKTGELLFWSSKHLIPLETTVKDYILLGDLHAKLNRRTTDDSLKISTEKVGLK
;
A
#
# COMPACT_ATOMS: atom_id res chain seq x y z
N MET A 1 -28.77 31.12 6.07
CA MET A 1 -27.29 31.23 6.11
C MET A 1 -26.77 31.02 4.71
N SER A 2 -26.27 32.09 4.09
CA SER A 2 -25.85 32.12 2.68
C SER A 2 -24.44 31.53 2.57
N PHE A 3 -24.27 30.47 1.78
CA PHE A 3 -22.95 29.94 1.42
C PHE A 3 -22.29 30.89 0.43
N LYS A 4 -21.17 31.49 0.81
CA LYS A 4 -20.27 32.17 -0.13
C LYS A 4 -19.57 31.11 -0.99
N PRO A 5 -19.56 31.22 -2.33
CA PRO A 5 -18.75 30.39 -3.18
C PRO A 5 -17.26 30.68 -2.92
N LEU A 6 -16.45 29.61 -2.81
CA LEU A 6 -14.99 29.72 -2.73
C LEU A 6 -14.46 30.32 -4.02
N GLU A 7 -13.76 31.45 -3.90
CA GLU A 7 -13.04 32.04 -5.03
C GLU A 7 -11.94 31.09 -5.53
N PRO A 8 -11.73 30.98 -6.85
CA PRO A 8 -10.71 30.10 -7.40
C PRO A 8 -9.32 30.60 -6.96
N ASN A 9 -8.57 29.71 -6.34
CA ASN A 9 -7.21 29.95 -5.86
C ASN A 9 -6.33 30.40 -7.05
N PRO A 10 -5.67 31.57 -7.01
CA PRO A 10 -4.86 32.09 -8.11
C PRO A 10 -3.71 31.16 -8.54
N ILE A 11 -3.29 30.23 -7.68
CA ILE A 11 -2.30 29.21 -7.98
C ILE A 11 -2.82 28.20 -9.03
N LEU A 12 -4.13 27.92 -9.05
CA LEU A 12 -4.75 27.06 -10.05
C LEU A 12 -4.76 27.68 -11.44
N ALA A 13 -4.88 29.01 -11.54
CA ALA A 13 -4.83 29.75 -12.80
C ALA A 13 -3.41 29.77 -13.41
N ILE A 14 -2.36 29.82 -12.57
CA ILE A 14 -0.96 29.76 -13.01
C ILE A 14 -0.59 28.36 -13.50
N LEU A 15 -1.13 27.30 -12.89
CA LEU A 15 -0.92 25.92 -13.32
C LEU A 15 -1.59 25.62 -14.67
N LEU A 16 -2.76 26.20 -14.94
CA LEU A 16 -3.45 26.07 -16.23
C LEU A 16 -2.76 26.85 -17.36
N ALA A 17 -2.17 28.02 -17.07
CA ALA A 17 -1.42 28.79 -18.05
C ALA A 17 -0.06 28.13 -18.40
N GLY A 18 0.60 27.48 -17.43
CA GLY A 18 1.84 26.71 -17.66
C GLY A 18 1.63 25.46 -18.52
N ALA A 19 0.49 24.81 -18.39
CA ALA A 19 0.16 23.59 -19.16
C ALA A 19 -0.10 23.87 -20.66
N LEU A 20 -0.55 25.07 -21.02
CA LEU A 20 -0.81 25.47 -22.41
C LEU A 20 0.46 25.85 -23.20
N PHE A 21 1.53 26.29 -22.51
CA PHE A 21 2.79 26.64 -23.17
C PHE A 21 3.74 25.46 -23.39
N PHE A 22 3.51 24.30 -22.73
CA PHE A 22 4.41 23.13 -22.77
C PHE A 22 3.94 22.03 -23.74
N SER A 23 2.78 22.14 -24.35
CA SER A 23 2.25 21.12 -25.28
C SER A 23 2.99 21.06 -26.63
N LEU A 24 4.00 21.92 -26.87
CA LEU A 24 4.76 21.98 -28.13
C LEU A 24 6.10 21.24 -28.11
N PHE A 25 6.52 20.65 -26.98
CA PHE A 25 7.83 19.97 -26.85
C PHE A 25 7.77 18.48 -26.46
N LEU A 26 6.61 17.84 -26.46
CA LEU A 26 6.51 16.42 -26.15
C LEU A 26 6.48 15.55 -27.40
N ARG A 27 7.61 15.42 -28.05
CA ARG A 27 7.85 14.37 -29.04
C ARG A 27 9.25 13.79 -28.90
N ASP A 28 9.58 13.28 -27.71
CA ASP A 28 10.67 12.34 -27.52
C ASP A 28 10.26 11.36 -26.43
N GLY A 29 10.11 10.10 -26.85
CA GLY A 29 9.77 9.01 -25.93
C GLY A 29 10.86 8.80 -24.91
N HIS A 30 10.61 9.21 -23.68
CA HIS A 30 11.44 8.79 -22.57
C HIS A 30 11.14 7.32 -22.29
N SER A 31 11.99 6.46 -22.85
CA SER A 31 12.10 5.08 -22.42
C SER A 31 12.60 5.09 -20.97
N PHE A 32 11.73 4.72 -20.05
CA PHE A 32 12.16 4.38 -18.68
C PHE A 32 13.28 3.34 -18.79
N PRO A 33 14.39 3.51 -18.07
CA PRO A 33 15.43 2.50 -18.04
C PRO A 33 14.84 1.23 -17.42
N SER A 34 14.56 0.26 -18.27
CA SER A 34 14.09 -1.07 -17.87
C SER A 34 15.29 -1.97 -17.57
N GLU A 35 16.14 -1.59 -16.65
CA GLU A 35 17.04 -2.58 -16.08
C GLU A 35 16.28 -3.30 -14.96
N PRO A 36 16.22 -4.65 -14.99
CA PRO A 36 15.77 -5.40 -13.85
C PRO A 36 16.68 -5.05 -12.70
N THR A 37 16.15 -4.37 -11.71
CA THR A 37 16.86 -4.14 -10.46
C THR A 37 17.24 -5.53 -9.95
N ASN A 38 18.53 -5.87 -9.93
CA ASN A 38 19.05 -7.09 -9.31
C ASN A 38 18.86 -6.95 -7.79
N LEU A 39 17.62 -7.04 -7.35
CA LEU A 39 17.30 -7.10 -5.94
C LEU A 39 17.77 -8.46 -5.43
N PRO A 40 18.59 -8.49 -4.38
CA PRO A 40 19.01 -9.75 -3.81
C PRO A 40 17.77 -10.54 -3.40
N LEU A 41 17.58 -11.71 -4.01
CA LEU A 41 16.46 -12.59 -3.71
C LEU A 41 16.57 -13.17 -2.31
N GLY A 42 17.80 -13.30 -1.79
CA GLY A 42 18.06 -13.77 -0.44
C GLY A 42 17.26 -15.04 -0.10
N GLU A 43 16.63 -15.03 1.04
CA GLU A 43 15.77 -16.12 1.53
C GLU A 43 14.56 -16.45 0.63
N TYR A 44 14.19 -15.57 -0.30
CA TYR A 44 13.14 -15.85 -1.27
C TYR A 44 13.60 -16.69 -2.47
N ALA A 45 14.87 -17.05 -2.57
CA ALA A 45 15.33 -17.98 -3.59
C ALA A 45 14.59 -19.33 -3.52
N THR A 46 14.13 -19.69 -2.32
CA THR A 46 13.36 -20.90 -2.03
C THR A 46 11.92 -20.60 -1.60
N PHE A 47 11.32 -19.54 -2.12
CA PHE A 47 9.96 -19.12 -1.77
C PHE A 47 8.99 -20.30 -1.84
N GLN A 48 8.33 -20.57 -0.73
CA GLN A 48 7.26 -21.55 -0.61
C GLN A 48 5.99 -20.80 -0.17
N PRO A 49 4.92 -20.80 -0.98
CA PRO A 49 3.60 -20.36 -0.52
C PRO A 49 3.19 -21.14 0.74
N ASP A 50 2.41 -20.53 1.62
CA ASP A 50 1.95 -21.13 2.89
C ASP A 50 3.08 -21.47 3.89
N GLY A 51 4.26 -20.88 3.75
CA GLY A 51 5.32 -20.95 4.75
C GLY A 51 5.01 -20.17 6.02
N ASP A 52 5.95 -20.20 6.98
CA ASP A 52 5.83 -19.35 8.17
C ASP A 52 5.94 -17.87 7.77
N ILE A 53 4.92 -17.08 8.12
CA ILE A 53 4.86 -15.64 7.78
C ILE A 53 5.92 -14.82 8.51
N ARG A 54 6.49 -15.36 9.62
CA ARG A 54 7.59 -14.72 10.35
C ARG A 54 8.85 -14.58 9.50
N ARG A 55 8.97 -15.29 8.37
CA ARG A 55 10.08 -15.13 7.41
C ARG A 55 10.19 -13.68 6.87
N PHE A 56 9.12 -12.90 6.95
CA PHE A 56 9.13 -11.49 6.56
C PHE A 56 9.55 -10.54 7.70
N ILE A 57 9.71 -11.03 8.94
CA ILE A 57 10.15 -10.20 10.07
C ILE A 57 11.57 -9.71 9.81
N GLY A 58 11.80 -8.41 10.03
CA GLY A 58 13.05 -7.72 9.73
C GLY A 58 13.10 -7.15 8.31
N GLU A 59 12.17 -7.51 7.42
CA GLU A 59 12.13 -6.94 6.08
C GLU A 59 11.78 -5.46 6.11
N THR A 60 12.53 -4.69 5.30
CA THR A 60 12.21 -3.30 4.98
C THR A 60 12.26 -3.10 3.47
N LEU A 61 11.17 -2.61 2.90
CA LEU A 61 11.05 -2.23 1.50
C LEU A 61 11.16 -0.71 1.40
N HIS A 62 12.15 -0.21 0.67
CA HIS A 62 12.34 1.20 0.37
C HIS A 62 11.82 1.48 -1.04
N ILE A 63 10.95 2.45 -1.17
CA ILE A 63 10.17 2.70 -2.39
C ILE A 63 10.35 4.17 -2.75
N ASP A 64 10.77 4.43 -3.99
CA ASP A 64 10.79 5.77 -4.57
C ASP A 64 9.48 5.99 -5.32
N ILE A 65 8.90 7.16 -5.16
CA ILE A 65 7.63 7.53 -5.77
C ILE A 65 7.86 8.70 -6.71
N SER A 66 7.45 8.53 -7.95
CA SER A 66 7.43 9.55 -8.98
C SER A 66 5.99 9.94 -9.34
N PHE A 67 5.85 11.14 -9.88
CA PHE A 67 4.58 11.72 -10.23
C PHE A 67 4.74 12.65 -11.43
N LEU A 68 4.00 12.40 -12.51
CA LEU A 68 4.19 13.05 -13.80
C LEU A 68 5.66 12.93 -14.25
N TRP A 69 6.33 14.05 -14.43
CA TRP A 69 7.78 14.15 -14.76
C TRP A 69 8.67 14.38 -13.55
N PHE A 70 8.11 14.43 -12.32
CA PHE A 70 8.89 14.59 -11.10
C PHE A 70 9.37 13.23 -10.61
N GLU A 71 10.66 12.97 -10.77
CA GLU A 71 11.33 11.87 -10.10
C GLU A 71 11.52 12.21 -8.61
N ASN A 72 11.46 11.21 -7.75
CA ASN A 72 11.61 11.39 -6.30
C ASN A 72 10.60 12.39 -5.68
N ALA A 73 9.37 12.37 -6.17
CA ALA A 73 8.27 13.20 -5.67
C ALA A 73 7.90 12.86 -4.21
N ALA A 74 8.10 11.59 -3.83
CA ALA A 74 7.91 11.09 -2.48
C ALA A 74 8.79 9.84 -2.27
N THR A 75 8.94 9.45 -1.00
CA THR A 75 9.50 8.17 -0.62
C THR A 75 8.53 7.42 0.28
N ALA A 76 8.59 6.08 0.23
CA ALA A 76 7.84 5.25 1.16
C ALA A 76 8.71 4.12 1.71
N ARG A 77 8.32 3.64 2.89
CA ARG A 77 8.98 2.52 3.56
C ARG A 77 7.93 1.61 4.18
N VAL A 78 8.01 0.34 3.85
CA VAL A 78 7.16 -0.71 4.44
C VAL A 78 8.04 -1.64 5.24
N ARG A 79 7.65 -1.94 6.49
CA ARG A 79 8.39 -2.83 7.38
C ARG A 79 7.46 -3.83 8.06
N LEU A 80 7.99 -5.04 8.31
CA LEU A 80 7.43 -5.99 9.26
C LEU A 80 8.49 -6.28 10.34
N TYR A 81 8.12 -6.16 11.60
CA TYR A 81 9.04 -6.37 12.71
C TYR A 81 8.31 -6.91 13.93
N GLU A 82 9.08 -7.52 14.83
CA GLU A 82 8.62 -7.97 16.13
C GLU A 82 9.24 -7.09 17.20
N GLN A 83 8.44 -6.70 18.20
CA GLN A 83 8.89 -5.97 19.37
C GLN A 83 8.11 -6.46 20.58
N ASP A 84 8.82 -6.88 21.63
CA ASP A 84 8.22 -7.38 22.89
C ASP A 84 7.20 -8.52 22.67
N GLY A 85 7.49 -9.41 21.70
CA GLY A 85 6.62 -10.54 21.36
C GLY A 85 5.37 -10.16 20.56
N VAL A 86 5.26 -8.91 20.13
CA VAL A 86 4.15 -8.42 19.30
C VAL A 86 4.64 -8.10 17.89
N ILE A 87 3.90 -8.53 16.88
CA ILE A 87 4.24 -8.29 15.49
C ILE A 87 3.54 -7.06 14.99
N TYR A 88 4.33 -6.18 14.36
CA TYR A 88 3.89 -4.91 13.79
C TYR A 88 4.27 -4.83 12.31
N SER A 89 3.42 -4.17 11.55
CA SER A 89 3.81 -3.64 10.24
C SER A 89 3.59 -2.14 10.19
N THR A 90 4.50 -1.44 9.50
CA THR A 90 4.35 0.01 9.26
C THR A 90 4.51 0.32 7.78
N LEU A 91 3.75 1.32 7.32
CA LEU A 91 3.96 2.01 6.06
C LEU A 91 4.13 3.50 6.40
N GLU A 92 5.26 4.04 6.02
CA GLU A 92 5.59 5.45 6.18
C GLU A 92 5.84 6.02 4.78
N ALA A 93 5.17 7.12 4.43
CA ALA A 93 5.38 7.80 3.16
C ALA A 93 5.35 9.30 3.35
N GLU A 94 6.25 10.01 2.65
CA GLU A 94 6.25 11.48 2.67
C GLU A 94 6.61 12.06 1.31
N THR A 95 5.93 13.14 0.96
CA THR A 95 6.23 13.93 -0.24
C THR A 95 7.43 14.84 0.01
N SER A 96 8.21 15.09 -1.03
CA SER A 96 9.44 15.87 -0.97
C SER A 96 9.55 16.88 -2.11
N GLY A 97 10.54 17.78 -2.02
CA GLY A 97 10.88 18.72 -3.07
C GLY A 97 9.70 19.62 -3.49
N PHE A 98 9.59 19.87 -4.77
CA PHE A 98 8.54 20.71 -5.35
C PHE A 98 7.13 20.09 -5.20
N VAL A 99 7.02 18.76 -5.35
CA VAL A 99 5.76 18.06 -5.13
C VAL A 99 5.32 18.16 -3.67
N GLY A 100 6.27 18.05 -2.73
CA GLY A 100 6.00 18.29 -1.31
C GLY A 100 5.42 19.67 -1.08
N PHE A 101 6.03 20.71 -1.66
CA PHE A 101 5.53 22.08 -1.56
C PHE A 101 4.10 22.23 -2.14
N LEU A 102 3.82 21.65 -3.32
CA LEU A 102 2.49 21.70 -3.95
C LEU A 102 1.41 20.92 -3.20
N THR A 103 1.79 19.92 -2.41
CA THR A 103 0.87 19.02 -1.69
C THR A 103 0.88 19.25 -0.18
N ASP A 104 1.42 20.40 0.28
CA ASP A 104 1.56 20.75 1.69
C ASP A 104 2.31 19.70 2.51
N TYR A 105 3.40 19.15 1.93
CA TYR A 105 4.29 18.17 2.59
C TYR A 105 3.53 17.03 3.27
N ARG A 106 2.77 16.29 2.47
CA ARG A 106 1.97 15.16 2.97
C ARG A 106 2.82 14.08 3.60
N LYS A 107 2.39 13.60 4.77
CA LYS A 107 2.97 12.46 5.46
C LYS A 107 1.89 11.45 5.80
N HIS A 108 2.18 10.19 5.55
CA HIS A 108 1.29 9.06 5.84
C HIS A 108 2.03 8.09 6.75
N TYR A 109 1.44 7.76 7.90
CA TYR A 109 1.94 6.80 8.85
C TYR A 109 0.84 5.77 9.12
N TYR A 110 1.04 4.57 8.63
CA TYR A 110 0.13 3.45 8.89
C TYR A 110 0.85 2.45 9.76
N LYS A 111 0.15 1.95 10.79
CA LYS A 111 0.67 0.93 11.68
C LYS A 111 -0.39 -0.13 11.93
N ALA A 112 -0.04 -1.37 11.69
CA ALA A 112 -0.82 -2.53 12.03
C ALA A 112 -0.19 -3.29 13.19
N THR A 113 -1.01 -3.84 14.07
CA THR A 113 -0.62 -4.80 15.12
C THR A 113 -1.29 -6.11 14.79
N PHE A 114 -0.53 -7.21 14.82
CA PHE A 114 -0.98 -8.50 14.33
C PHE A 114 -0.98 -9.58 15.40
N ASP A 115 -1.95 -10.50 15.29
CA ASP A 115 -1.87 -11.86 15.81
C ASP A 115 -1.31 -12.79 14.73
N ILE A 116 -0.55 -13.82 15.13
CA ILE A 116 -0.17 -14.93 14.27
C ILE A 116 -1.22 -16.02 14.37
N MET A 117 -1.72 -16.47 13.23
CA MET A 117 -2.76 -17.47 13.09
C MET A 117 -2.30 -18.64 12.23
N ASP A 118 -3.12 -19.71 12.19
CA ASP A 118 -2.97 -20.84 11.29
C ASP A 118 -1.58 -21.49 11.37
N ASN A 119 -1.09 -21.73 12.61
CA ASN A 119 0.23 -22.29 12.90
C ASN A 119 1.39 -21.54 12.24
N GLY A 120 1.33 -20.20 12.27
CA GLY A 120 2.40 -19.36 11.74
C GLY A 120 2.20 -18.92 10.29
N LYS A 121 1.15 -19.36 9.60
CA LYS A 121 0.99 -19.09 8.17
C LYS A 121 0.40 -17.72 7.87
N ARG A 122 -0.37 -17.14 8.82
CA ARG A 122 -1.18 -15.93 8.58
C ARG A 122 -0.98 -14.89 9.67
N VAL A 123 -1.00 -13.61 9.31
CA VAL A 123 -1.26 -12.50 10.23
C VAL A 123 -2.74 -12.13 10.21
N ARG A 124 -3.26 -11.73 11.38
CA ARG A 124 -4.62 -11.20 11.54
C ARG A 124 -4.53 -9.84 12.22
N SER A 125 -5.20 -8.86 11.67
CA SER A 125 -5.22 -7.50 12.23
C SER A 125 -5.91 -7.47 13.59
N ARG A 126 -5.22 -7.00 14.63
CA ARG A 126 -5.79 -6.64 15.94
C ARG A 126 -6.10 -5.18 16.04
N LYS A 127 -5.22 -4.37 15.45
CA LYS A 127 -5.32 -2.92 15.46
C LYS A 127 -4.71 -2.38 14.17
N PHE A 128 -5.39 -1.41 13.58
CA PHE A 128 -4.89 -0.67 12.44
C PHE A 128 -5.05 0.83 12.67
N GLU A 129 -3.95 1.55 12.61
CA GLU A 129 -3.87 2.99 12.82
C GLU A 129 -3.37 3.65 11.54
N ARG A 130 -4.04 4.71 11.16
CA ARG A 130 -3.68 5.55 10.04
C ARG A 130 -3.59 6.99 10.50
N LYS A 131 -2.45 7.63 10.29
CA LYS A 131 -2.21 9.03 10.56
C LYS A 131 -1.77 9.71 9.28
N VAL A 132 -2.45 10.79 8.91
CA VAL A 132 -2.16 11.61 7.73
C VAL A 132 -1.95 13.03 8.19
N ILE A 133 -0.87 13.66 7.74
CA ILE A 133 -0.55 15.06 8.01
C ILE A 133 -0.47 15.78 6.68
N ILE A 134 -1.18 16.91 6.55
CA ILE A 134 -1.22 17.76 5.36
C ILE A 134 -1.18 19.22 5.83
N GLY A 135 -0.15 19.97 5.47
CA GLY A 135 -0.04 21.39 5.84
C GLY A 135 -0.09 21.65 7.34
N GLY A 136 0.34 20.68 8.16
CA GLY A 136 0.26 20.77 9.63
C GLY A 136 -1.05 20.26 10.23
N GLN A 137 -2.12 20.05 9.45
CA GLN A 137 -3.34 19.41 9.93
C GLN A 137 -3.12 17.90 10.03
N GLU A 138 -3.49 17.32 11.18
CA GLU A 138 -3.35 15.90 11.45
C GLU A 138 -4.73 15.22 11.48
N GLU A 139 -4.90 14.17 10.67
CA GLU A 139 -6.04 13.25 10.77
C GLU A 139 -5.54 11.87 11.20
N GLN A 140 -6.14 11.33 12.24
CA GLN A 140 -5.87 9.97 12.71
C GLN A 140 -7.13 9.13 12.71
N THR A 141 -7.03 7.91 12.17
CA THR A 141 -8.06 6.88 12.32
C THR A 141 -7.46 5.67 13.04
N ARG A 142 -8.25 5.04 13.89
CA ARG A 142 -7.87 3.83 14.64
C ARG A 142 -8.99 2.82 14.54
N ASN A 143 -8.64 1.61 14.11
CA ASN A 143 -9.53 0.46 14.07
C ASN A 143 -9.01 -0.60 15.02
N ILE A 144 -9.87 -1.14 15.89
CA ILE A 144 -9.54 -2.18 16.87
C ILE A 144 -10.47 -3.36 16.62
N PHE A 145 -9.91 -4.54 16.44
CA PHE A 145 -10.64 -5.78 16.18
C PHE A 145 -10.49 -6.73 17.36
N ASP A 146 -11.57 -6.95 18.07
CA ASP A 146 -11.67 -7.98 19.10
C ASP A 146 -12.45 -9.16 18.54
N TYR A 147 -11.73 -10.23 18.23
CA TYR A 147 -12.33 -11.44 17.68
C TYR A 147 -12.91 -12.36 18.75
N ASP A 148 -12.62 -12.13 20.02
CA ASP A 148 -13.19 -12.89 21.12
C ASP A 148 -14.60 -12.41 21.42
N THR A 149 -14.81 -11.10 21.45
CA THR A 149 -16.12 -10.46 21.56
C THR A 149 -16.82 -10.24 20.21
N HIS A 150 -16.15 -10.54 19.10
CA HIS A 150 -16.61 -10.27 17.73
C HIS A 150 -17.01 -8.82 17.50
N THR A 151 -16.24 -7.87 18.02
CA THR A 151 -16.53 -6.44 17.92
C THR A 151 -15.39 -5.69 17.25
N HIS A 152 -15.74 -4.83 16.30
CA HIS A 152 -14.84 -3.87 15.67
C HIS A 152 -15.22 -2.48 16.16
N TRP A 153 -14.25 -1.75 16.75
CA TRP A 153 -14.39 -0.35 17.11
C TRP A 153 -13.56 0.51 16.18
N TRP A 154 -14.05 1.73 15.85
CA TRP A 154 -13.27 2.72 15.13
C TRP A 154 -13.38 4.08 15.80
N TYR A 155 -12.31 4.86 15.64
CA TYR A 155 -12.17 6.23 16.13
C TYR A 155 -11.53 7.06 15.03
N ARG A 156 -12.02 8.30 14.86
CA ARG A 156 -11.44 9.29 13.97
C ARG A 156 -11.23 10.60 14.72
N GLU A 157 -10.04 11.14 14.61
CA GLU A 157 -9.61 12.38 15.25
C GLU A 157 -9.04 13.31 14.18
N VAL A 158 -9.26 14.65 14.36
CA VAL A 158 -8.64 15.71 13.57
C VAL A 158 -8.04 16.70 14.56
N ASP A 159 -6.73 16.96 14.44
CA ASP A 159 -5.96 17.84 15.32
C ASP A 159 -6.16 17.50 16.82
N GLY A 160 -6.17 16.20 17.15
CA GLY A 160 -6.36 15.68 18.49
C GLY A 160 -7.81 15.74 19.01
N LYS A 161 -8.75 16.23 18.20
CA LYS A 161 -10.17 16.26 18.58
C LYS A 161 -10.90 15.09 17.93
N GLN A 162 -11.52 14.24 18.76
CA GLN A 162 -12.36 13.16 18.29
C GLN A 162 -13.59 13.70 17.56
N ILE A 163 -13.77 13.31 16.31
CA ILE A 163 -14.88 13.76 15.45
C ILE A 163 -15.87 12.63 15.12
N GLU A 164 -15.41 11.37 15.23
CA GLU A 164 -16.24 10.20 14.94
C GLU A 164 -15.77 9.02 15.78
N ASN A 165 -16.70 8.18 16.23
CA ASN A 165 -16.43 6.86 16.77
C ASN A 165 -17.63 5.94 16.51
N GLY A 166 -17.42 4.65 16.67
CA GLY A 166 -18.50 3.67 16.58
C GLY A 166 -18.00 2.26 16.82
N SER A 167 -18.94 1.33 16.77
CA SER A 167 -18.67 -0.10 16.80
C SER A 167 -19.64 -0.86 15.94
N ARG A 168 -19.24 -2.06 15.52
CA ARG A 168 -20.07 -3.02 14.80
C ARG A 168 -19.65 -4.45 15.12
N ASP A 169 -20.53 -5.38 14.83
CA ASP A 169 -20.21 -6.80 14.95
C ASP A 169 -19.26 -7.25 13.83
N ILE A 170 -18.31 -8.11 14.18
CA ILE A 170 -17.50 -8.87 13.24
C ILE A 170 -18.22 -10.20 12.99
N PRO A 171 -18.62 -10.51 11.74
CA PRO A 171 -19.21 -11.81 11.44
C PRO A 171 -18.25 -12.95 11.84
N ARG A 172 -18.75 -14.01 12.46
CA ARG A 172 -17.93 -15.10 13.06
C ARG A 172 -16.95 -15.75 12.09
N ASN A 173 -17.27 -15.76 10.78
CA ASN A 173 -16.44 -16.39 9.75
C ASN A 173 -15.63 -15.37 8.94
N VAL A 174 -15.48 -14.13 9.43
CA VAL A 174 -14.78 -13.06 8.74
C VAL A 174 -13.61 -12.59 9.59
N CYS A 175 -12.43 -12.54 8.97
CA CYS A 175 -11.31 -11.75 9.46
C CYS A 175 -11.18 -10.51 8.59
N PHE A 176 -11.14 -9.35 9.20
CA PHE A 176 -10.81 -8.13 8.51
C PHE A 176 -9.29 -7.98 8.47
N ASP A 177 -8.71 -8.09 7.28
CA ASP A 177 -7.30 -7.83 7.08
C ASP A 177 -7.14 -6.37 6.63
N ASP A 178 -6.39 -5.56 7.38
CA ASP A 178 -5.99 -4.24 6.92
C ASP A 178 -5.03 -4.36 5.70
N ILE A 179 -4.72 -3.25 5.05
CA ILE A 179 -3.90 -3.26 3.83
C ILE A 179 -2.51 -3.86 4.03
N LEU A 180 -1.93 -3.76 5.23
CA LEU A 180 -0.63 -4.33 5.55
C LEU A 180 -0.75 -5.83 5.82
N ALA A 181 -1.82 -6.27 6.50
CA ALA A 181 -2.14 -7.68 6.65
C ALA A 181 -2.38 -8.33 5.28
N VAL A 182 -3.21 -7.71 4.43
CA VAL A 182 -3.45 -8.20 3.05
C VAL A 182 -2.14 -8.33 2.29
N PHE A 183 -1.26 -7.34 2.38
CA PHE A 183 0.02 -7.35 1.69
C PHE A 183 0.89 -8.55 2.06
N TYR A 184 1.08 -8.85 3.36
CA TYR A 184 1.89 -9.97 3.79
C TYR A 184 1.19 -11.32 3.61
N ASN A 185 -0.11 -11.42 3.90
CA ASN A 185 -0.89 -12.63 3.70
C ASN A 185 -0.94 -13.05 2.23
N PHE A 186 -1.09 -12.08 1.30
CA PHE A 186 -1.06 -12.34 -0.13
C PHE A 186 0.31 -12.91 -0.55
N ARG A 187 1.38 -12.28 -0.12
CA ARG A 187 2.75 -12.74 -0.37
C ARG A 187 3.03 -14.11 0.24
N ASN A 188 2.29 -14.50 1.29
CA ASN A 188 2.38 -15.81 1.91
C ASN A 188 1.44 -16.86 1.33
N GLY A 189 0.65 -16.51 0.30
CA GLY A 189 -0.24 -17.46 -0.40
C GLY A 189 -1.54 -17.81 0.35
N ILE A 190 -1.91 -17.02 1.37
CA ILE A 190 -3.04 -17.34 2.28
C ILE A 190 -4.39 -17.35 1.57
N TYR A 191 -4.56 -16.52 0.55
CA TYR A 191 -5.83 -16.43 -0.17
C TYR A 191 -5.96 -17.45 -1.31
N GLY A 192 -4.96 -18.30 -1.49
CA GLY A 192 -4.92 -19.35 -2.48
C GLY A 192 -3.71 -19.26 -3.41
N LYS A 193 -3.65 -20.20 -4.37
CA LYS A 193 -2.54 -20.31 -5.29
C LYS A 193 -2.43 -19.06 -6.18
N VAL A 194 -1.24 -18.48 -6.22
CA VAL A 194 -0.95 -17.29 -7.03
C VAL A 194 -0.62 -17.72 -8.47
N ASP A 195 -1.65 -17.74 -9.32
CA ASP A 195 -1.54 -18.07 -10.73
C ASP A 195 -2.13 -16.95 -11.61
N LYS A 196 -1.62 -16.81 -12.83
CA LYS A 196 -2.14 -15.86 -13.83
C LYS A 196 -3.61 -16.16 -14.16
N GLY A 197 -4.46 -15.13 -14.12
CA GLY A 197 -5.92 -15.21 -14.33
C GLY A 197 -6.72 -15.39 -13.04
N THR A 198 -6.09 -15.61 -11.90
CA THR A 198 -6.80 -15.80 -10.62
C THR A 198 -7.36 -14.47 -10.09
N ARG A 199 -8.52 -14.58 -9.43
CA ARG A 199 -9.18 -13.45 -8.76
C ARG A 199 -9.44 -13.78 -7.30
N TYR A 200 -9.24 -12.79 -6.42
CA TYR A 200 -9.50 -12.90 -4.99
C TYR A 200 -10.40 -11.78 -4.53
N THR A 201 -11.24 -12.08 -3.53
CA THR A 201 -12.00 -11.07 -2.77
C THR A 201 -11.63 -11.24 -1.31
N ILE A 202 -11.06 -10.21 -0.72
CA ILE A 202 -10.49 -10.23 0.61
C ILE A 202 -11.27 -9.25 1.48
N HIS A 203 -11.75 -9.68 2.63
CA HIS A 203 -12.39 -8.77 3.58
C HIS A 203 -11.34 -7.86 4.22
N THR A 204 -11.62 -6.57 4.21
CA THR A 204 -10.74 -5.55 4.78
C THR A 204 -11.48 -4.65 5.76
N VAL A 205 -10.75 -3.73 6.37
CA VAL A 205 -11.32 -2.69 7.24
C VAL A 205 -12.42 -1.95 6.50
N PRO A 206 -13.66 -1.96 7.00
CA PRO A 206 -14.75 -1.28 6.31
C PRO A 206 -14.57 0.24 6.33
N GLU A 207 -14.55 0.83 5.14
CA GLU A 207 -14.53 2.27 4.93
C GLU A 207 -15.77 2.68 4.12
N LYS A 208 -16.62 3.54 4.68
CA LYS A 208 -17.85 4.02 4.01
C LYS A 208 -18.70 2.93 3.35
N GLY A 209 -18.79 1.76 4.00
CA GLY A 209 -19.55 0.61 3.50
C GLY A 209 -18.80 -0.29 2.52
N VAL A 210 -17.58 0.03 2.13
CA VAL A 210 -16.72 -0.87 1.33
C VAL A 210 -15.83 -1.64 2.29
N ASP A 211 -15.97 -2.96 2.30
CA ASP A 211 -15.28 -3.89 3.21
C ASP A 211 -14.47 -4.96 2.48
N LYS A 212 -14.16 -4.73 1.20
CA LYS A 212 -13.50 -5.72 0.35
C LYS A 212 -12.39 -5.12 -0.48
N ILE A 213 -11.30 -5.85 -0.58
CA ILE A 213 -10.25 -5.67 -1.56
C ILE A 213 -10.43 -6.73 -2.65
N GLN A 214 -10.38 -6.32 -3.91
CA GLN A 214 -10.39 -7.23 -5.04
C GLN A 214 -8.98 -7.28 -5.64
N VAL A 215 -8.47 -8.49 -5.85
CA VAL A 215 -7.19 -8.71 -6.51
C VAL A 215 -7.42 -9.57 -7.75
N HIS A 216 -6.94 -9.12 -8.89
CA HIS A 216 -6.92 -9.87 -10.14
C HIS A 216 -5.48 -9.98 -10.65
N ILE A 217 -4.96 -11.19 -10.70
CA ILE A 217 -3.70 -11.46 -11.37
C ILE A 217 -3.99 -11.60 -12.85
N MET A 218 -3.50 -10.65 -13.65
CA MET A 218 -3.78 -10.63 -15.09
C MET A 218 -3.31 -11.91 -15.77
N ASN A 219 -4.13 -12.43 -16.66
CA ASN A 219 -3.74 -13.54 -17.50
C ASN A 219 -2.73 -13.08 -18.59
N PRO A 220 -2.07 -14.00 -19.30
CA PRO A 220 -1.05 -13.64 -20.29
C PRO A 220 -1.56 -12.73 -21.42
N SER A 221 -2.84 -12.83 -21.80
CA SER A 221 -3.42 -11.96 -22.84
C SER A 221 -3.62 -10.54 -22.30
N GLU A 222 -4.29 -10.42 -21.15
CA GLU A 222 -4.52 -9.13 -20.48
C GLU A 222 -3.20 -8.39 -20.20
N GLN A 223 -2.18 -9.14 -19.75
CA GLN A 223 -0.86 -8.56 -19.49
C GLN A 223 -0.20 -8.05 -20.80
N ARG A 224 -0.26 -8.81 -21.90
CA ARG A 224 0.28 -8.37 -23.21
C ARG A 224 -0.45 -7.14 -23.70
N ASP A 225 -1.78 -7.11 -23.61
CA ASP A 225 -2.60 -5.99 -24.07
C ASP A 225 -2.24 -4.72 -23.28
N PHE A 226 -2.11 -4.83 -21.95
CA PHE A 226 -1.66 -3.73 -21.11
C PHE A 226 -0.26 -3.24 -21.51
N MET A 227 0.71 -4.16 -21.66
CA MET A 227 2.08 -3.80 -22.04
C MET A 227 2.14 -3.12 -23.42
N SER A 228 1.33 -3.58 -24.38
CA SER A 228 1.23 -2.98 -25.71
C SER A 228 0.68 -1.55 -25.64
N GLN A 229 -0.33 -1.30 -24.82
CA GLN A 229 -0.91 0.03 -24.61
C GLN A 229 0.08 1.01 -23.97
N GLU A 230 0.89 0.51 -23.02
CA GLU A 230 1.94 1.30 -22.37
C GLU A 230 3.23 1.43 -23.19
N GLY A 231 3.30 0.84 -24.37
CA GLY A 231 4.51 0.82 -25.21
C GLY A 231 5.69 0.07 -24.58
N ARG A 232 5.43 -0.85 -23.66
CA ARG A 232 6.44 -1.60 -22.90
C ARG A 232 6.69 -2.97 -23.50
N LYS A 233 7.89 -3.51 -23.28
CA LYS A 233 8.21 -4.90 -23.63
C LYS A 233 7.51 -5.88 -22.69
N ASN A 234 7.18 -7.06 -23.21
CA ASN A 234 6.60 -8.12 -22.39
C ASN A 234 7.54 -8.52 -21.23
N ARG A 235 6.94 -8.80 -20.07
CA ARG A 235 7.64 -9.17 -18.83
C ARG A 235 7.10 -10.52 -18.33
N GLU A 236 7.95 -11.28 -17.65
CA GLU A 236 7.57 -12.58 -17.06
C GLU A 236 6.87 -12.43 -15.71
N GLU A 237 7.06 -11.29 -15.04
CA GLU A 237 6.50 -10.99 -13.74
C GLU A 237 4.96 -11.02 -13.75
N PHE A 238 4.38 -11.06 -12.57
CA PHE A 238 2.93 -10.93 -12.40
C PHE A 238 2.52 -9.46 -12.47
N LEU A 239 1.51 -9.18 -13.27
CA LEU A 239 0.78 -7.92 -13.20
C LEU A 239 -0.53 -8.15 -12.46
N LEU A 240 -0.72 -7.45 -11.36
CA LEU A 240 -1.92 -7.51 -10.53
C LEU A 240 -2.69 -6.20 -10.64
N LYS A 241 -3.98 -6.31 -10.87
CA LYS A 241 -4.93 -5.22 -10.67
C LYS A 241 -5.57 -5.39 -9.30
N VAL A 242 -5.44 -4.38 -8.44
CA VAL A 242 -5.98 -4.38 -7.09
C VAL A 242 -6.96 -3.22 -6.93
N ILE A 243 -8.14 -3.49 -6.42
CA ILE A 243 -9.14 -2.47 -6.07
C ILE A 243 -9.28 -2.46 -4.55
N ILE A 244 -8.98 -1.33 -3.95
CA ILE A 244 -9.11 -1.10 -2.50
C ILE A 244 -10.17 -0.04 -2.22
N PRO A 245 -10.66 0.10 -0.97
CA PRO A 245 -11.47 1.26 -0.59
C PRO A 245 -10.71 2.56 -0.92
N LYS A 246 -11.33 3.42 -1.73
CA LYS A 246 -10.69 4.63 -2.29
C LYS A 246 -10.22 5.62 -1.24
N GLU A 247 -10.80 5.57 -0.05
CA GLU A 247 -10.47 6.40 1.09
C GLU A 247 -9.09 6.08 1.68
N ILE A 248 -8.56 4.87 1.45
CA ILE A 248 -7.28 4.45 2.01
C ILE A 248 -6.14 5.32 1.47
N PHE A 249 -6.09 5.54 0.16
CA PHE A 249 -5.07 6.40 -0.48
C PHE A 249 -5.64 7.69 -1.06
N HIS A 250 -6.91 8.02 -0.77
CA HIS A 250 -7.59 9.19 -1.31
C HIS A 250 -7.54 9.26 -2.84
N THR A 251 -7.86 8.14 -3.51
CA THR A 251 -7.95 8.05 -4.96
C THR A 251 -9.40 8.16 -5.43
N LYS A 252 -9.62 8.39 -6.73
CA LYS A 252 -10.97 8.40 -7.29
C LYS A 252 -11.58 7.00 -7.39
N THR A 253 -10.76 6.02 -7.75
CA THR A 253 -11.22 4.66 -8.11
C THR A 253 -10.80 3.58 -7.11
N GLY A 254 -9.75 3.81 -6.32
CA GLY A 254 -9.12 2.78 -5.50
C GLY A 254 -8.29 1.77 -6.30
N GLU A 255 -8.04 2.05 -7.60
CA GLU A 255 -7.31 1.13 -8.48
C GLU A 255 -5.81 1.26 -8.33
N LEU A 256 -5.15 0.11 -8.17
CA LEU A 256 -3.70 -0.02 -8.16
C LEU A 256 -3.29 -1.10 -9.15
N LEU A 257 -2.17 -0.88 -9.83
CA LEU A 257 -1.52 -1.85 -10.70
C LEU A 257 -0.17 -2.21 -10.09
N PHE A 258 0.03 -3.49 -9.78
CA PHE A 258 1.26 -3.99 -9.16
C PHE A 258 2.01 -4.89 -10.12
N TRP A 259 3.28 -4.58 -10.35
CA TRP A 259 4.25 -5.53 -10.88
C TRP A 259 4.90 -6.25 -9.72
N SER A 260 4.83 -7.57 -9.74
CA SER A 260 5.41 -8.42 -8.71
C SER A 260 6.30 -9.49 -9.33
N SER A 261 7.46 -9.72 -8.72
CA SER A 261 8.33 -10.81 -9.12
C SER A 261 7.63 -12.17 -8.95
N LYS A 262 8.22 -13.24 -9.50
CA LYS A 262 7.76 -14.62 -9.28
C LYS A 262 7.79 -15.05 -7.80
N HIS A 263 8.53 -14.33 -6.96
CA HIS A 263 8.60 -14.53 -5.51
C HIS A 263 7.70 -13.56 -4.73
N LEU A 264 6.77 -12.89 -5.41
CA LEU A 264 5.82 -11.92 -4.85
C LEU A 264 6.49 -10.71 -4.15
N ILE A 265 7.70 -10.34 -4.59
CA ILE A 265 8.32 -9.08 -4.20
C ILE A 265 7.70 -7.98 -5.05
N PRO A 266 7.12 -6.92 -4.46
CA PRO A 266 6.57 -5.80 -5.22
C PRO A 266 7.71 -5.04 -5.90
N LEU A 267 7.65 -4.90 -7.22
CA LEU A 267 8.69 -4.23 -8.01
C LEU A 267 8.28 -2.80 -8.36
N GLU A 268 7.08 -2.66 -8.88
CA GLU A 268 6.50 -1.39 -9.29
C GLU A 268 5.02 -1.36 -8.93
N THR A 269 4.51 -0.20 -8.61
CA THR A 269 3.08 0.02 -8.35
C THR A 269 2.65 1.32 -9.01
N THR A 270 1.52 1.29 -9.71
CA THR A 270 0.85 2.50 -10.17
C THR A 270 -0.43 2.67 -9.38
N VAL A 271 -0.57 3.79 -8.70
CA VAL A 271 -1.82 4.20 -8.04
C VAL A 271 -2.57 5.09 -9.02
N LYS A 272 -3.70 4.60 -9.53
CA LYS A 272 -4.49 5.31 -10.53
C LYS A 272 -5.28 6.47 -9.92
N ASP A 273 -5.34 7.58 -10.65
CA ASP A 273 -6.15 8.76 -10.30
C ASP A 273 -5.93 9.25 -8.85
N TYR A 274 -4.66 9.36 -8.44
CA TYR A 274 -4.32 9.85 -7.11
C TYR A 274 -4.63 11.34 -7.00
N ILE A 275 -5.66 11.67 -6.19
CA ILE A 275 -6.12 13.04 -5.96
C ILE A 275 -6.40 13.76 -7.31
N LEU A 276 -5.96 15.00 -7.47
CA LEU A 276 -6.07 15.80 -8.70
C LEU A 276 -4.83 15.71 -9.59
N LEU A 277 -3.89 14.84 -9.21
CA LEU A 277 -2.55 14.84 -9.74
C LEU A 277 -2.33 13.79 -10.84
N GLY A 278 -3.28 12.85 -11.06
CA GLY A 278 -3.11 11.75 -11.99
C GLY A 278 -2.49 10.51 -11.36
N ASP A 279 -1.73 9.73 -12.10
CA ASP A 279 -1.17 8.47 -11.62
C ASP A 279 0.12 8.69 -10.83
N LEU A 280 0.25 8.01 -9.67
CA LEU A 280 1.51 7.88 -8.96
C LEU A 280 2.21 6.58 -9.38
N HIS A 281 3.51 6.65 -9.59
CA HIS A 281 4.36 5.50 -9.88
C HIS A 281 5.33 5.29 -8.72
N ALA A 282 5.23 4.13 -8.10
CA ALA A 282 6.11 3.71 -7.02
C ALA A 282 7.01 2.58 -7.50
N LYS A 283 8.30 2.66 -7.23
CA LYS A 283 9.29 1.66 -7.62
C LYS A 283 10.09 1.22 -6.40
N LEU A 284 10.24 -0.09 -6.23
CA LEU A 284 11.11 -0.64 -5.21
C LEU A 284 12.56 -0.28 -5.54
N ASN A 285 13.16 0.54 -4.71
CA ASN A 285 14.56 0.95 -4.81
C ASN A 285 15.46 -0.08 -4.12
N ARG A 286 15.12 -0.45 -2.88
CA ARG A 286 15.96 -1.33 -2.06
C ARG A 286 15.08 -2.18 -1.13
N ARG A 287 15.47 -3.44 -0.97
CA ARG A 287 14.99 -4.35 0.06
C ARG A 287 16.12 -4.65 1.02
N THR A 288 15.87 -4.50 2.31
CA THR A 288 16.82 -4.86 3.36
C THR A 288 16.18 -5.83 4.34
N THR A 289 16.98 -6.66 4.99
CA THR A 289 16.57 -7.54 6.08
C THR A 289 17.44 -7.24 7.28
N ASP A 290 16.83 -7.01 8.41
CA ASP A 290 17.52 -6.79 9.69
C ASP A 290 17.23 -7.97 10.62
N ASP A 291 18.22 -8.84 10.81
CA ASP A 291 18.09 -10.02 11.64
C ASP A 291 18.01 -9.68 13.13
N SER A 292 18.42 -8.49 13.55
CA SER A 292 18.26 -8.04 14.93
C SER A 292 16.79 -7.83 15.32
N LEU A 293 15.91 -7.63 14.33
CA LEU A 293 14.47 -7.50 14.50
C LEU A 293 13.73 -8.86 14.53
N LYS A 294 14.46 -9.98 14.36
CA LYS A 294 13.94 -11.35 14.44
C LYS A 294 14.08 -11.97 15.84
N ILE A 295 14.67 -11.25 16.80
CA ILE A 295 15.08 -11.85 18.07
C ILE A 295 13.91 -11.90 19.08
N SER A 296 13.25 -13.04 19.19
CA SER A 296 12.84 -13.58 20.51
C SER A 296 12.33 -15.04 20.53
N THR A 297 12.44 -15.79 19.45
CA THR A 297 11.89 -17.16 19.42
C THR A 297 12.79 -18.27 19.94
N GLU A 298 14.05 -18.02 20.26
CA GLU A 298 14.98 -19.09 20.73
C GLU A 298 15.18 -19.19 22.25
N LYS A 299 14.53 -18.38 23.07
CA LYS A 299 14.74 -18.43 24.54
C LYS A 299 13.61 -19.05 25.36
N VAL A 300 12.61 -19.63 24.80
CA VAL A 300 11.51 -20.31 25.53
C VAL A 300 11.41 -21.80 25.15
N GLY A 301 12.51 -22.43 25.01
CA GLY A 301 12.56 -23.88 24.86
C GLY A 301 13.78 -24.43 25.56
N LEU A 302 13.65 -24.73 26.88
CA LEU A 302 14.41 -25.72 27.65
C LEU A 302 14.62 -25.24 29.10
N LYS A 303 13.67 -25.51 29.95
CA LYS A 303 13.94 -26.08 31.28
C LYS A 303 12.71 -26.89 31.73
#